data_62143f40354c2089fb729a89eede80c3
#
_entry.id   62143f40354c2089fb729a89eede80c3
#
_cell.length_a   1.000
_cell.length_b   1.000
_cell.length_c   1.000
_cell.angle_alpha   90.00
_cell.angle_beta   90.00
_cell.angle_gamma   90.00
#
_symmetry.space_group_name_H-M   'P 1'
#
loop_
_entity.id
_entity.type
_entity.pdbx_description
1 polymer ?
#
loop_
_entity_poly.entity_id
_entity_poly.type
_entity_poly.pdbx_seq_one_letter_code
_entity_poly.pdbx_strand_id
1 'polypeptide(L)'
;MSNRPLIIDLAFYGVAALFAGATALWTTLDSHAQWGAVAFGGYLPAAICAAILLAQPGPVWRRRAFIAAGAALAVTAVPMVLMAIERAAGTGGRAQEEVLVVEASGARLLDTGSPYLHADAIAALPEPLLGYNPYQPGMAVFGVPAAVFGEHWWTDARIYFLLAAAACAVAAVRLLRGGPGSALNPTGAGKGPLLRAVQAMFVFPVCALTFATGGDDMPVVALMALALAFAHRERSFAAGLAIGAAAALKLFAWPAAVVIAFLLWRNGGLQPRRSPQTANARGYLAGFAVPVAATMLPVLAVDARGFFDNVIAFGLGHGVVTSPAQSPLPGFLIARHVPAGDLIAPALLGLAALVIAGLLWTRPPATAATAALWCAAGLSAAFLLMPSTRFGYLLYPVVLLGWWLPLRDAVAGTVTGTLFQGLAQEDEAVDDLEKETGLGPSLAVEWWR
;
A
#
# COMPACT_ATOMS: atom_id res chain seq x y z
N MET A 1 -31.62 8.20 5.85
CA MET A 1 -30.26 7.71 5.56
C MET A 1 -29.31 8.24 6.64
N SER A 2 -28.41 7.45 7.16
CA SER A 2 -27.49 7.87 8.24
C SER A 2 -26.49 8.92 7.74
N ASN A 3 -26.36 10.05 8.44
CA ASN A 3 -25.36 11.09 8.16
C ASN A 3 -23.94 10.70 8.63
N ARG A 4 -23.80 9.53 9.25
CA ARG A 4 -22.53 9.02 9.83
C ARG A 4 -21.35 9.08 8.86
N PRO A 5 -21.47 8.71 7.55
CA PRO A 5 -20.33 8.79 6.64
C PRO A 5 -19.84 10.21 6.38
N LEU A 6 -20.73 11.21 6.36
CA LEU A 6 -20.36 12.62 6.18
C LEU A 6 -19.75 13.23 7.43
N ILE A 7 -20.21 12.84 8.63
CA ILE A 7 -19.59 13.26 9.90
C ILE A 7 -18.15 12.75 9.94
N ILE A 8 -17.89 11.51 9.51
CA ILE A 8 -16.54 10.96 9.42
C ILE A 8 -15.71 11.73 8.38
N ASP A 9 -16.28 12.09 7.22
CA ASP A 9 -15.56 12.88 6.21
C ASP A 9 -15.21 14.27 6.75
N LEU A 10 -16.14 14.95 7.40
CA LEU A 10 -15.91 16.27 8.01
C LEU A 10 -14.79 16.21 9.05
N ALA A 11 -14.87 15.26 9.98
CA ALA A 11 -13.84 15.08 11.01
C ALA A 11 -12.47 14.76 10.37
N PHE A 12 -12.44 13.87 9.37
CA PHE A 12 -11.23 13.48 8.65
C PHE A 12 -10.56 14.68 7.96
N TYR A 13 -11.32 15.42 7.13
CA TYR A 13 -10.74 16.59 6.43
C TYR A 13 -10.40 17.73 7.40
N GLY A 14 -11.17 17.92 8.49
CA GLY A 14 -10.87 18.92 9.51
C GLY A 14 -9.56 18.63 10.24
N VAL A 15 -9.37 17.40 10.71
CA VAL A 15 -8.11 16.97 11.35
C VAL A 15 -6.95 17.01 10.35
N ALA A 16 -7.18 16.63 9.09
CA ALA A 16 -6.16 16.71 8.05
C ALA A 16 -5.76 18.16 7.74
N ALA A 17 -6.70 19.11 7.76
CA ALA A 17 -6.40 20.53 7.61
C ALA A 17 -5.55 21.05 8.78
N LEU A 18 -5.88 20.67 10.01
CA LEU A 18 -5.07 21.03 11.18
C LEU A 18 -3.65 20.46 11.10
N PHE A 19 -3.51 19.21 10.68
CA PHE A 19 -2.20 18.59 10.47
C PHE A 19 -1.39 19.34 9.39
N ALA A 20 -2.00 19.65 8.24
CA ALA A 20 -1.34 20.37 7.15
C ALA A 20 -0.93 21.79 7.58
N GLY A 21 -1.81 22.52 8.30
CA GLY A 21 -1.49 23.84 8.86
C GLY A 21 -0.36 23.78 9.88
N ALA A 22 -0.38 22.79 10.77
CA ALA A 22 0.69 22.56 11.74
C ALA A 22 2.02 22.26 11.03
N THR A 23 2.00 21.42 9.99
CA THR A 23 3.18 21.10 9.18
C THR A 23 3.72 22.37 8.51
N ALA A 24 2.86 23.20 7.92
CA ALA A 24 3.29 24.46 7.29
C ALA A 24 4.00 25.41 8.26
N LEU A 25 3.57 25.46 9.52
CA LEU A 25 4.04 26.44 10.50
C LEU A 25 5.26 25.97 11.31
N TRP A 26 5.43 24.68 11.53
CA TRP A 26 6.40 24.17 12.51
C TRP A 26 7.45 23.24 11.96
N THR A 27 7.35 22.79 10.70
CA THR A 27 8.42 21.98 10.11
C THR A 27 9.63 22.82 9.72
N THR A 28 10.81 22.23 9.80
CA THR A 28 12.07 22.81 9.32
C THR A 28 12.42 22.39 7.90
N LEU A 29 11.63 21.49 7.30
CA LEU A 29 11.86 20.97 5.95
C LEU A 29 11.03 21.78 4.95
N ASP A 30 11.70 22.44 4.00
CA ASP A 30 11.05 23.33 3.01
C ASP A 30 9.97 22.63 2.20
N SER A 31 10.23 21.41 1.73
CA SER A 31 9.24 20.62 0.98
C SER A 31 8.00 20.29 1.81
N HIS A 32 8.17 20.02 3.12
CA HIS A 32 7.05 19.76 4.04
C HIS A 32 6.26 21.04 4.34
N ALA A 33 6.95 22.17 4.52
CA ALA A 33 6.30 23.47 4.75
C ALA A 33 5.44 23.88 3.56
N GLN A 34 5.98 23.73 2.35
CA GLN A 34 5.26 24.02 1.12
C GLN A 34 4.07 23.08 0.94
N TRP A 35 4.26 21.76 1.14
CA TRP A 35 3.14 20.82 1.12
C TRP A 35 2.06 21.23 2.10
N GLY A 36 2.44 21.53 3.33
CA GLY A 36 1.50 21.91 4.39
C GLY A 36 0.63 23.09 4.01
N ALA A 37 1.24 24.15 3.45
CA ALA A 37 0.52 25.36 3.00
C ALA A 37 -0.48 25.05 1.87
N VAL A 38 -0.06 24.31 0.84
CA VAL A 38 -0.91 23.95 -0.31
C VAL A 38 -2.01 22.98 0.15
N ALA A 39 -1.66 21.96 0.92
CA ALA A 39 -2.60 20.92 1.37
C ALA A 39 -3.64 21.48 2.36
N PHE A 40 -3.30 22.46 3.20
CA PHE A 40 -4.27 23.18 4.01
C PHE A 40 -5.37 23.80 3.14
N GLY A 41 -4.97 24.48 2.04
CA GLY A 41 -5.87 25.02 1.03
C GLY A 41 -6.72 23.97 0.30
N GLY A 42 -6.32 22.69 0.34
CA GLY A 42 -7.11 21.56 -0.19
C GLY A 42 -8.05 20.92 0.84
N TYR A 43 -7.55 20.66 2.04
CA TYR A 43 -8.33 20.01 3.11
C TYR A 43 -9.44 20.88 3.67
N LEU A 44 -9.18 22.19 3.90
CA LEU A 44 -10.17 23.11 4.47
C LEU A 44 -11.43 23.23 3.60
N PRO A 45 -11.34 23.48 2.27
CA PRO A 45 -12.52 23.45 1.42
C PRO A 45 -13.22 22.09 1.39
N ALA A 46 -12.47 20.98 1.44
CA ALA A 46 -13.07 19.64 1.51
C ALA A 46 -13.89 19.45 2.80
N ALA A 47 -13.41 19.93 3.94
CA ALA A 47 -14.12 19.92 5.20
C ALA A 47 -15.40 20.80 5.13
N ILE A 48 -15.30 22.01 4.57
CA ILE A 48 -16.44 22.93 4.39
C ILE A 48 -17.48 22.28 3.49
N CYS A 49 -17.09 21.68 2.36
CA CYS A 49 -17.99 20.96 1.48
C CYS A 49 -18.68 19.77 2.17
N ALA A 50 -17.95 19.01 3.01
CA ALA A 50 -18.54 17.93 3.81
C ALA A 50 -19.58 18.47 4.82
N ALA A 51 -19.30 19.61 5.48
CA ALA A 51 -20.24 20.28 6.38
C ALA A 51 -21.51 20.77 5.65
N ILE A 52 -21.36 21.38 4.48
CA ILE A 52 -22.50 21.80 3.63
C ILE A 52 -23.37 20.60 3.25
N LEU A 53 -22.74 19.47 2.89
CA LEU A 53 -23.48 18.25 2.53
C LEU A 53 -24.27 17.65 3.70
N LEU A 54 -23.86 17.87 4.95
CA LEU A 54 -24.61 17.46 6.14
C LEU A 54 -25.97 18.16 6.27
N ALA A 55 -26.06 19.41 5.78
CA ALA A 55 -27.28 20.19 5.78
C ALA A 55 -28.19 19.93 4.57
N GLN A 56 -27.74 19.17 3.57
CA GLN A 56 -28.46 18.94 2.32
C GLN A 56 -29.13 17.54 2.27
N PRO A 57 -30.42 17.42 1.90
CA PRO A 57 -31.04 16.13 1.65
C PRO A 57 -30.54 15.50 0.34
N GLY A 58 -30.56 14.18 0.25
CA GLY A 58 -30.35 13.44 -0.99
C GLY A 58 -29.16 12.48 -0.99
N PRO A 59 -28.90 11.79 -2.13
CA PRO A 59 -27.85 10.79 -2.25
C PRO A 59 -26.45 11.44 -2.24
N VAL A 60 -25.72 11.23 -1.15
CA VAL A 60 -24.42 11.88 -0.90
C VAL A 60 -23.22 11.19 -1.56
N TRP A 61 -23.38 9.97 -2.08
CA TRP A 61 -22.25 9.15 -2.58
C TRP A 61 -21.42 9.85 -3.67
N ARG A 62 -22.08 10.32 -4.75
CA ARG A 62 -21.35 10.97 -5.86
C ARG A 62 -20.64 12.24 -5.43
N ARG A 63 -21.28 13.03 -4.56
CA ARG A 63 -20.72 14.27 -4.01
C ARG A 63 -19.53 13.98 -3.12
N ARG A 64 -19.59 12.98 -2.26
CA ARG A 64 -18.43 12.53 -1.43
C ARG A 64 -17.28 12.06 -2.30
N ALA A 65 -17.53 11.28 -3.35
CA ALA A 65 -16.51 10.81 -4.27
C ALA A 65 -15.83 11.98 -5.01
N PHE A 66 -16.61 13.00 -5.41
CA PHE A 66 -16.09 14.21 -6.04
C PHE A 66 -15.20 15.02 -5.09
N ILE A 67 -15.65 15.23 -3.83
CA ILE A 67 -14.84 15.90 -2.80
C ILE A 67 -13.53 15.14 -2.56
N ALA A 68 -13.58 13.81 -2.44
CA ALA A 68 -12.39 13.00 -2.22
C ALA A 68 -11.42 13.05 -3.41
N ALA A 69 -11.91 13.06 -4.64
CA ALA A 69 -11.09 13.21 -5.83
C ALA A 69 -10.44 14.60 -5.90
N GLY A 70 -11.23 15.66 -5.63
CA GLY A 70 -10.72 17.03 -5.56
C GLY A 70 -9.68 17.21 -4.46
N ALA A 71 -9.92 16.63 -3.28
CA ALA A 71 -8.96 16.61 -2.18
C ALA A 71 -7.68 15.87 -2.59
N ALA A 72 -7.76 14.67 -3.19
CA ALA A 72 -6.59 13.92 -3.64
C ALA A 72 -5.73 14.72 -4.65
N LEU A 73 -6.38 15.41 -5.58
CA LEU A 73 -5.67 16.30 -6.49
C LEU A 73 -5.00 17.46 -5.74
N ALA A 74 -5.76 18.16 -4.88
CA ALA A 74 -5.29 19.38 -4.21
C ALA A 74 -4.19 19.12 -3.17
N VAL A 75 -4.22 17.97 -2.47
CA VAL A 75 -3.27 17.70 -1.36
C VAL A 75 -2.12 16.77 -1.74
N THR A 76 -2.22 16.08 -2.90
CA THR A 76 -1.18 15.15 -3.36
C THR A 76 -0.58 15.58 -4.69
N ALA A 77 -1.38 15.65 -5.76
CA ALA A 77 -0.86 15.92 -7.10
C ALA A 77 -0.41 17.36 -7.28
N VAL A 78 -1.20 18.33 -6.87
CA VAL A 78 -0.89 19.76 -7.03
C VAL A 78 0.40 20.14 -6.30
N PRO A 79 0.59 19.90 -4.99
CA PRO A 79 1.84 20.27 -4.32
C PRO A 79 3.05 19.52 -4.90
N MET A 80 2.90 18.24 -5.28
CA MET A 80 3.97 17.47 -5.92
C MET A 80 4.41 18.10 -7.26
N VAL A 81 3.45 18.42 -8.14
CA VAL A 81 3.76 19.02 -9.44
C VAL A 81 4.36 20.41 -9.29
N LEU A 82 3.85 21.23 -8.38
CA LEU A 82 4.43 22.54 -8.07
C LEU A 82 5.89 22.42 -7.64
N MET A 83 6.19 21.53 -6.69
CA MET A 83 7.57 21.28 -6.25
C MET A 83 8.45 20.70 -7.36
N ALA A 84 7.92 19.86 -8.24
CA ALA A 84 8.66 19.33 -9.39
C ALA A 84 9.00 20.45 -10.41
N ILE A 85 8.08 21.37 -10.67
CA ILE A 85 8.31 22.54 -11.54
C ILE A 85 9.36 23.47 -10.92
N GLU A 86 9.24 23.79 -9.64
CA GLU A 86 10.19 24.67 -8.95
C GLU A 86 11.60 24.04 -8.90
N ARG A 87 11.67 22.71 -8.66
CA ARG A 87 12.94 21.98 -8.70
C ARG A 87 13.58 22.01 -10.07
N ALA A 88 12.81 21.77 -11.14
CA ALA A 88 13.30 21.85 -12.52
C ALA A 88 13.74 23.27 -12.90
N ALA A 89 13.23 24.30 -12.21
CA ALA A 89 13.67 25.69 -12.35
C ALA A 89 14.90 26.03 -11.48
N GLY A 90 15.50 25.05 -10.77
CA GLY A 90 16.71 25.21 -9.97
C GLY A 90 16.47 25.58 -8.48
N THR A 91 15.22 25.53 -8.00
CA THR A 91 14.93 25.78 -6.58
C THR A 91 15.31 24.56 -5.73
N GLY A 92 16.24 24.72 -4.82
CA GLY A 92 16.63 23.68 -3.84
C GLY A 92 15.54 23.37 -2.81
N GLY A 93 15.68 22.22 -2.11
CA GLY A 93 14.77 21.82 -1.00
C GLY A 93 13.35 21.44 -1.43
N ARG A 94 13.12 21.15 -2.72
CA ARG A 94 11.80 20.81 -3.29
C ARG A 94 11.53 19.33 -3.44
N ALA A 95 12.45 18.48 -2.99
CA ALA A 95 12.31 17.03 -2.92
C ALA A 95 13.07 16.50 -1.71
N GLN A 96 12.64 15.38 -1.16
CA GLN A 96 13.43 14.61 -0.19
C GLN A 96 14.55 13.85 -0.90
N GLU A 97 15.56 13.42 -0.13
CA GLU A 97 16.74 12.71 -0.63
C GLU A 97 16.38 11.46 -1.42
N GLU A 98 15.28 10.80 -1.08
CA GLU A 98 14.80 9.59 -1.75
C GLU A 98 14.60 9.78 -3.25
N VAL A 99 14.09 10.95 -3.66
CA VAL A 99 13.88 11.29 -5.07
C VAL A 99 15.22 11.39 -5.79
N LEU A 100 16.19 12.10 -5.19
CA LEU A 100 17.53 12.30 -5.72
C LEU A 100 18.27 10.97 -5.87
N VAL A 101 18.18 10.14 -4.84
CA VAL A 101 18.79 8.80 -4.83
C VAL A 101 18.22 7.90 -5.92
N VAL A 102 16.89 7.90 -6.11
CA VAL A 102 16.24 7.08 -7.14
C VAL A 102 16.62 7.56 -8.55
N GLU A 103 16.63 8.86 -8.80
CA GLU A 103 17.02 9.43 -10.09
C GLU A 103 18.49 9.15 -10.43
N ALA A 104 19.41 9.37 -9.48
CA ALA A 104 20.80 9.01 -9.63
C ALA A 104 21.03 7.49 -9.82
N SER A 105 20.19 6.67 -9.18
CA SER A 105 20.23 5.20 -9.34
C SER A 105 19.80 4.76 -10.73
N GLY A 106 18.83 5.46 -11.33
CA GLY A 106 18.41 5.22 -12.72
C GLY A 106 19.55 5.50 -13.71
N ALA A 107 20.28 6.59 -13.55
CA ALA A 107 21.44 6.92 -14.38
C ALA A 107 22.55 5.86 -14.22
N ARG A 108 22.91 5.49 -12.97
CA ARG A 108 23.93 4.45 -12.72
C ARG A 108 23.54 3.10 -13.32
N LEU A 109 22.27 2.73 -13.21
CA LEU A 109 21.79 1.46 -13.79
C LEU A 109 22.00 1.42 -15.30
N LEU A 110 21.76 2.53 -16.02
CA LEU A 110 21.96 2.62 -17.46
C LEU A 110 23.46 2.62 -17.83
N ASP A 111 24.29 3.30 -17.05
CA ASP A 111 25.71 3.46 -17.34
C ASP A 111 26.54 2.23 -17.01
N THR A 112 26.21 1.56 -15.90
CA THR A 112 27.08 0.50 -15.33
C THR A 112 26.38 -0.87 -15.21
N GLY A 113 25.06 -0.94 -15.37
CA GLY A 113 24.25 -2.12 -15.08
C GLY A 113 23.97 -2.33 -13.59
N SER A 114 24.46 -1.43 -12.70
CA SER A 114 24.20 -1.44 -11.25
C SER A 114 23.65 -0.09 -10.79
N PRO A 115 22.59 -0.05 -9.94
CA PRO A 115 22.11 1.20 -9.37
C PRO A 115 22.90 1.67 -8.14
N TYR A 116 23.94 0.94 -7.75
CA TYR A 116 24.66 1.11 -6.48
C TYR A 116 26.05 1.74 -6.68
N LEU A 117 26.54 2.38 -5.61
CA LEU A 117 27.92 2.77 -5.44
C LEU A 117 28.59 1.92 -4.35
N HIS A 118 29.90 1.69 -4.45
CA HIS A 118 30.66 1.05 -3.39
C HIS A 118 31.01 2.04 -2.27
N ALA A 119 31.28 1.52 -1.08
CA ALA A 119 31.49 2.32 0.13
C ALA A 119 32.62 3.37 0.00
N ASP A 120 33.70 3.06 -0.71
CA ASP A 120 34.79 3.97 -1.00
C ASP A 120 34.39 5.13 -1.91
N ALA A 121 33.63 4.84 -2.95
CA ALA A 121 33.06 5.87 -3.83
C ALA A 121 32.03 6.74 -3.08
N ILE A 122 31.20 6.16 -2.22
CA ILE A 122 30.27 6.90 -1.36
C ILE A 122 31.01 7.82 -0.40
N ALA A 123 32.09 7.34 0.25
CA ALA A 123 32.89 8.13 1.19
C ALA A 123 33.58 9.34 0.53
N ALA A 124 33.82 9.28 -0.78
CA ALA A 124 34.46 10.35 -1.54
C ALA A 124 33.45 11.44 -2.03
N LEU A 125 32.14 11.22 -1.88
CA LEU A 125 31.14 12.20 -2.27
C LEU A 125 31.11 13.40 -1.30
N PRO A 126 30.80 14.62 -1.78
CA PRO A 126 30.57 15.78 -0.91
C PRO A 126 29.42 15.53 0.10
N GLU A 127 28.39 14.82 -0.33
CA GLU A 127 27.24 14.39 0.47
C GLU A 127 27.12 12.85 0.44
N PRO A 128 27.86 12.12 1.28
CA PRO A 128 27.91 10.67 1.22
C PRO A 128 26.54 9.98 1.41
N LEU A 129 25.60 10.64 2.11
CA LEU A 129 24.25 10.12 2.31
C LEU A 129 23.52 9.89 0.99
N LEU A 130 23.64 10.79 0.02
CA LEU A 130 23.03 10.68 -1.30
C LEU A 130 23.66 9.57 -2.18
N GLY A 131 24.81 9.05 -1.77
CA GLY A 131 25.45 7.91 -2.41
C GLY A 131 24.81 6.57 -2.09
N TYR A 132 24.15 6.43 -0.94
CA TYR A 132 23.47 5.21 -0.55
C TYR A 132 22.11 5.02 -1.24
N ASN A 133 21.93 3.85 -1.83
CA ASN A 133 20.65 3.40 -2.38
C ASN A 133 20.12 2.19 -1.57
N PRO A 134 19.29 2.40 -0.52
CA PRO A 134 18.80 1.31 0.32
C PRO A 134 17.65 0.52 -0.31
N TYR A 135 17.32 0.80 -1.57
CA TYR A 135 16.22 0.17 -2.29
C TYR A 135 16.67 -1.08 -3.03
N GLN A 136 15.70 -1.94 -3.35
CA GLN A 136 15.91 -3.05 -4.26
C GLN A 136 16.17 -2.53 -5.70
N PRO A 137 16.85 -3.30 -6.57
CA PRO A 137 17.27 -2.82 -7.89
C PRO A 137 16.13 -2.28 -8.78
N GLY A 138 14.92 -2.82 -8.63
CA GLY A 138 13.76 -2.38 -9.42
C GLY A 138 13.35 -0.93 -9.17
N MET A 139 13.68 -0.34 -8.04
CA MET A 139 13.36 1.06 -7.73
C MET A 139 14.04 2.04 -8.70
N ALA A 140 15.23 1.71 -9.19
CA ALA A 140 15.99 2.53 -10.13
C ALA A 140 15.25 2.78 -11.46
N VAL A 141 14.27 1.94 -11.82
CA VAL A 141 13.45 2.12 -13.03
C VAL A 141 12.72 3.47 -13.01
N PHE A 142 12.32 3.96 -11.84
CA PHE A 142 11.66 5.25 -11.70
C PHE A 142 12.60 6.45 -11.91
N GLY A 143 13.92 6.24 -11.84
CA GLY A 143 14.93 7.24 -12.14
C GLY A 143 15.33 7.30 -13.64
N VAL A 144 14.98 6.27 -14.42
CA VAL A 144 15.33 6.19 -15.84
C VAL A 144 14.83 7.38 -16.65
N PRO A 145 13.60 7.90 -16.46
CA PRO A 145 13.15 9.07 -17.21
C PRO A 145 14.04 10.30 -17.05
N ALA A 146 14.50 10.60 -15.83
CA ALA A 146 15.43 11.72 -15.59
C ALA A 146 16.80 11.44 -16.24
N ALA A 147 17.28 10.22 -16.18
CA ALA A 147 18.54 9.81 -16.79
C ALA A 147 18.54 9.94 -18.33
N VAL A 148 17.41 9.61 -18.99
CA VAL A 148 17.31 9.60 -20.46
C VAL A 148 16.98 10.98 -21.02
N PHE A 149 16.06 11.71 -20.37
CA PHE A 149 15.52 12.96 -20.91
C PHE A 149 16.03 14.22 -20.21
N GLY A 150 16.86 14.08 -19.16
CA GLY A 150 17.35 15.19 -18.36
C GLY A 150 16.36 15.66 -17.29
N GLU A 151 16.74 16.70 -16.56
CA GLU A 151 15.98 17.24 -15.42
C GLU A 151 14.85 18.16 -15.89
N HIS A 152 13.67 17.58 -16.05
CA HIS A 152 12.43 18.31 -16.34
C HIS A 152 11.42 18.01 -15.24
N TRP A 153 10.41 18.88 -15.05
CA TRP A 153 9.36 18.64 -14.06
C TRP A 153 8.62 17.31 -14.28
N TRP A 154 8.45 16.88 -15.52
CA TRP A 154 7.77 15.63 -15.88
C TRP A 154 8.68 14.39 -15.79
N THR A 155 10.00 14.55 -15.67
CA THR A 155 10.94 13.44 -15.44
C THR A 155 11.20 13.20 -13.95
N ASP A 156 10.70 14.04 -13.05
CA ASP A 156 10.77 13.86 -11.62
C ASP A 156 10.16 12.49 -11.20
N ALA A 157 10.90 11.71 -10.45
CA ALA A 157 10.53 10.32 -10.11
C ALA A 157 9.16 10.22 -9.41
N ARG A 158 8.75 11.27 -8.66
CA ARG A 158 7.45 11.33 -7.97
C ARG A 158 6.25 11.24 -8.92
N ILE A 159 6.38 11.77 -10.14
CA ILE A 159 5.34 11.67 -11.18
C ILE A 159 5.06 10.19 -11.49
N TYR A 160 6.11 9.40 -11.66
CA TYR A 160 6.01 7.97 -11.99
C TYR A 160 5.58 7.15 -10.80
N PHE A 161 5.98 7.51 -9.57
CA PHE A 161 5.44 6.90 -8.34
C PHE A 161 3.94 7.10 -8.24
N LEU A 162 3.44 8.31 -8.50
CA LEU A 162 2.00 8.61 -8.48
C LEU A 162 1.26 7.85 -9.58
N LEU A 163 1.78 7.83 -10.80
CA LEU A 163 1.16 7.10 -11.91
C LEU A 163 1.08 5.60 -11.62
N ALA A 164 2.15 5.00 -11.11
CA ALA A 164 2.17 3.57 -10.74
C ALA A 164 1.17 3.27 -9.61
N ALA A 165 1.16 4.08 -8.55
CA ALA A 165 0.24 3.91 -7.44
C ALA A 165 -1.23 4.11 -7.86
N ALA A 166 -1.51 5.12 -8.69
CA ALA A 166 -2.85 5.37 -9.23
C ALA A 166 -3.33 4.20 -10.12
N ALA A 167 -2.46 3.69 -11.00
CA ALA A 167 -2.77 2.53 -11.83
C ALA A 167 -3.10 1.29 -10.99
N CYS A 168 -2.29 1.00 -9.96
CA CYS A 168 -2.54 -0.09 -9.02
C CYS A 168 -3.86 0.09 -8.26
N ALA A 169 -4.15 1.29 -7.76
CA ALA A 169 -5.39 1.59 -7.05
C ALA A 169 -6.62 1.43 -7.96
N VAL A 170 -6.56 1.95 -9.20
CA VAL A 170 -7.64 1.78 -10.20
C VAL A 170 -7.86 0.31 -10.53
N ALA A 171 -6.79 -0.47 -10.72
CA ALA A 171 -6.86 -1.91 -10.97
C ALA A 171 -7.49 -2.64 -9.78
N ALA A 172 -7.05 -2.37 -8.55
CA ALA A 172 -7.59 -2.96 -7.34
C ALA A 172 -9.07 -2.60 -7.13
N VAL A 173 -9.46 -1.34 -7.35
CA VAL A 173 -10.87 -0.90 -7.32
C VAL A 173 -11.70 -1.65 -8.35
N ARG A 174 -11.21 -1.80 -9.59
CA ARG A 174 -11.92 -2.56 -10.64
C ARG A 174 -12.07 -4.04 -10.28
N LEU A 175 -11.01 -4.66 -9.74
CA LEU A 175 -11.05 -6.04 -9.27
C LEU A 175 -12.08 -6.23 -8.15
N LEU A 176 -12.15 -5.34 -7.18
CA LEU A 176 -13.06 -5.47 -6.05
C LEU A 176 -14.51 -5.09 -6.40
N ARG A 177 -14.72 -4.26 -7.42
CA ARG A 177 -16.07 -3.92 -7.94
C ARG A 177 -16.64 -4.97 -8.88
N GLY A 178 -15.84 -5.66 -9.69
CA GLY A 178 -16.30 -6.53 -10.78
C GLY A 178 -16.27 -8.01 -10.43
N GLY A 179 -17.31 -8.75 -10.75
CA GLY A 179 -17.34 -10.23 -10.76
C GLY A 179 -18.76 -10.78 -10.76
N PRO A 180 -19.01 -11.95 -11.36
CA PRO A 180 -20.25 -12.69 -11.19
C PRO A 180 -20.36 -13.04 -9.69
N GLY A 181 -21.43 -12.62 -9.03
CA GLY A 181 -21.56 -12.67 -7.57
C GLY A 181 -21.11 -11.40 -6.84
N SER A 182 -20.37 -10.48 -7.50
CA SER A 182 -20.35 -9.08 -7.17
C SER A 182 -21.65 -8.43 -7.72
N ALA A 183 -22.77 -9.00 -7.37
CA ALA A 183 -23.95 -8.19 -7.13
C ALA A 183 -23.55 -7.30 -5.94
N LEU A 184 -22.61 -6.39 -6.22
CA LEU A 184 -22.42 -5.18 -5.45
C LEU A 184 -23.81 -4.68 -5.27
N ASN A 185 -24.24 -4.96 -4.09
CA ASN A 185 -25.50 -4.58 -3.52
C ASN A 185 -26.03 -3.38 -4.31
N PRO A 186 -27.19 -3.47 -5.00
CA PRO A 186 -27.74 -2.33 -5.76
C PRO A 186 -27.88 -1.07 -4.90
N THR A 187 -27.78 -1.19 -3.57
CA THR A 187 -27.77 -0.12 -2.58
C THR A 187 -26.46 0.68 -2.51
N GLY A 188 -25.38 0.28 -3.22
CA GLY A 188 -24.12 1.02 -3.25
C GLY A 188 -23.26 0.90 -1.98
N ALA A 189 -23.52 -0.06 -1.09
CA ALA A 189 -22.76 -0.27 0.15
C ALA A 189 -21.26 -0.51 -0.12
N GLY A 190 -20.89 -1.25 -1.16
CA GLY A 190 -19.50 -1.47 -1.57
C GLY A 190 -18.74 -0.23 -2.03
N LYS A 191 -19.43 0.86 -2.39
CA LYS A 191 -18.78 2.11 -2.82
C LYS A 191 -18.15 2.88 -1.66
N GLY A 192 -18.75 2.80 -0.46
CA GLY A 192 -18.22 3.46 0.74
C GLY A 192 -16.86 2.96 1.16
N PRO A 193 -16.65 1.65 1.39
CA PRO A 193 -15.36 1.05 1.69
C PRO A 193 -14.29 1.35 0.63
N LEU A 194 -14.62 1.28 -0.67
CA LEU A 194 -13.69 1.62 -1.75
C LEU A 194 -13.26 3.10 -1.70
N LEU A 195 -14.20 4.02 -1.41
CA LEU A 195 -13.86 5.42 -1.24
C LEU A 195 -12.90 5.63 -0.06
N ARG A 196 -13.11 4.93 1.06
CA ARG A 196 -12.20 4.98 2.22
C ARG A 196 -10.80 4.47 1.89
N ALA A 197 -10.69 3.40 1.10
CA ALA A 197 -9.39 2.88 0.65
C ALA A 197 -8.63 3.91 -0.20
N VAL A 198 -9.32 4.58 -1.13
CA VAL A 198 -8.73 5.65 -1.95
C VAL A 198 -8.36 6.87 -1.09
N GLN A 199 -9.21 7.27 -0.14
CA GLN A 199 -8.90 8.35 0.80
C GLN A 199 -7.68 8.00 1.66
N ALA A 200 -7.57 6.77 2.17
CA ALA A 200 -6.42 6.32 2.96
C ALA A 200 -5.12 6.39 2.17
N MET A 201 -5.15 6.06 0.87
CA MET A 201 -3.94 6.03 0.04
C MET A 201 -3.53 7.42 -0.47
N PHE A 202 -4.47 8.28 -0.90
CA PHE A 202 -4.16 9.52 -1.60
C PHE A 202 -4.54 10.80 -0.83
N VAL A 203 -5.31 10.69 0.25
CA VAL A 203 -5.81 11.87 0.97
C VAL A 203 -5.40 11.87 2.44
N PHE A 204 -5.07 10.71 3.01
CA PHE A 204 -4.59 10.66 4.39
C PHE A 204 -3.29 11.47 4.53
N PRO A 205 -3.16 12.38 5.52
CA PRO A 205 -2.08 13.37 5.55
C PRO A 205 -0.67 12.81 5.42
N VAL A 206 -0.35 11.70 6.12
CA VAL A 206 0.96 11.05 6.02
C VAL A 206 1.22 10.53 4.61
N CYS A 207 0.21 9.94 3.96
CA CYS A 207 0.34 9.44 2.58
C CYS A 207 0.48 10.60 1.57
N ALA A 208 -0.36 11.63 1.68
CA ALA A 208 -0.33 12.79 0.79
C ALA A 208 0.98 13.58 0.91
N LEU A 209 1.48 13.79 2.14
CA LEU A 209 2.78 14.40 2.40
C LEU A 209 3.90 13.60 1.75
N THR A 210 3.95 12.28 2.03
CA THR A 210 4.99 11.39 1.49
C THR A 210 4.97 11.39 -0.05
N PHE A 211 3.81 11.32 -0.69
CA PHE A 211 3.72 11.44 -2.15
C PHE A 211 4.32 12.73 -2.68
N ALA A 212 3.96 13.84 -2.06
CA ALA A 212 4.37 15.14 -2.58
C ALA A 212 5.87 15.40 -2.38
N THR A 213 6.49 14.87 -1.35
CA THR A 213 7.87 15.22 -0.97
C THR A 213 8.90 14.16 -1.34
N GLY A 214 8.56 12.86 -1.25
CA GLY A 214 9.44 11.73 -1.55
C GLY A 214 8.77 10.72 -2.50
N GLY A 215 7.80 9.97 -2.00
CA GLY A 215 6.87 9.16 -2.79
C GLY A 215 7.27 7.72 -3.10
N ASP A 216 8.51 7.32 -2.87
CA ASP A 216 9.07 6.01 -3.21
C ASP A 216 8.37 4.80 -2.55
N ASP A 217 7.77 5.00 -1.37
CA ASP A 217 7.00 3.99 -0.64
C ASP A 217 5.61 3.71 -1.26
N MET A 218 5.07 4.68 -1.98
CA MET A 218 3.69 4.62 -2.44
C MET A 218 3.43 3.58 -3.55
N PRO A 219 4.27 3.42 -4.58
CA PRO A 219 4.10 2.32 -5.52
C PRO A 219 4.23 0.95 -4.84
N VAL A 220 5.07 0.83 -3.80
CA VAL A 220 5.25 -0.41 -3.06
C VAL A 220 3.95 -0.81 -2.36
N VAL A 221 3.38 0.08 -1.54
CA VAL A 221 2.14 -0.22 -0.80
C VAL A 221 0.93 -0.37 -1.73
N ALA A 222 0.90 0.36 -2.86
CA ALA A 222 -0.14 0.24 -3.86
C ALA A 222 -0.10 -1.14 -4.57
N LEU A 223 1.09 -1.64 -4.89
CA LEU A 223 1.30 -2.99 -5.41
C LEU A 223 0.91 -4.06 -4.37
N MET A 224 1.19 -3.84 -3.08
CA MET A 224 0.72 -4.73 -2.00
C MET A 224 -0.81 -4.79 -1.94
N ALA A 225 -1.49 -3.65 -2.03
CA ALA A 225 -2.96 -3.58 -2.05
C ALA A 225 -3.52 -4.29 -3.30
N LEU A 226 -2.89 -4.12 -4.46
CA LEU A 226 -3.25 -4.80 -5.70
C LEU A 226 -3.04 -6.32 -5.60
N ALA A 227 -1.94 -6.76 -4.98
CA ALA A 227 -1.68 -8.18 -4.74
C ALA A 227 -2.77 -8.83 -3.87
N LEU A 228 -3.21 -8.14 -2.81
CA LEU A 228 -4.33 -8.58 -1.96
C LEU A 228 -5.66 -8.63 -2.74
N ALA A 229 -5.91 -7.66 -3.64
CA ALA A 229 -7.08 -7.67 -4.50
C ALA A 229 -7.06 -8.84 -5.51
N PHE A 230 -5.90 -9.17 -6.09
CA PHE A 230 -5.74 -10.36 -6.92
C PHE A 230 -5.89 -11.66 -6.11
N ALA A 231 -5.32 -11.73 -4.90
CA ALA A 231 -5.47 -12.87 -4.01
C ALA A 231 -6.94 -13.09 -3.61
N HIS A 232 -7.70 -12.02 -3.34
CA HIS A 232 -9.14 -12.08 -3.11
C HIS A 232 -9.90 -12.68 -4.31
N ARG A 233 -9.42 -12.44 -5.52
CA ARG A 233 -9.98 -12.99 -6.78
C ARG A 233 -9.38 -14.34 -7.18
N GLU A 234 -8.65 -14.99 -6.30
CA GLU A 234 -7.98 -16.28 -6.53
C GLU A 234 -7.02 -16.28 -7.74
N ARG A 235 -6.58 -15.10 -8.20
CA ARG A 235 -5.62 -14.93 -9.28
C ARG A 235 -4.19 -15.02 -8.76
N SER A 236 -3.76 -16.22 -8.39
CA SER A 236 -2.49 -16.46 -7.68
C SER A 236 -1.27 -15.95 -8.42
N PHE A 237 -1.13 -16.20 -9.73
CA PHE A 237 0.00 -15.72 -10.53
C PHE A 237 0.05 -14.18 -10.56
N ALA A 238 -1.09 -13.50 -10.78
CA ALA A 238 -1.16 -12.04 -10.79
C ALA A 238 -0.90 -11.43 -9.39
N ALA A 239 -1.36 -12.10 -8.32
CA ALA A 239 -1.01 -11.72 -6.95
C ALA A 239 0.51 -11.82 -6.72
N GLY A 240 1.12 -12.91 -7.20
CA GLY A 240 2.57 -13.10 -7.19
C GLY A 240 3.30 -12.00 -7.95
N LEU A 241 2.88 -11.68 -9.20
CA LEU A 241 3.47 -10.60 -9.99
C LEU A 241 3.42 -9.24 -9.27
N ALA A 242 2.27 -8.88 -8.69
CA ALA A 242 2.11 -7.61 -8.01
C ALA A 242 2.98 -7.52 -6.76
N ILE A 243 2.98 -8.55 -5.90
CA ILE A 243 3.80 -8.52 -4.68
C ILE A 243 5.28 -8.69 -4.98
N GLY A 244 5.64 -9.47 -6.01
CA GLY A 244 7.02 -9.61 -6.48
C GLY A 244 7.55 -8.29 -7.06
N ALA A 245 6.73 -7.54 -7.79
CA ALA A 245 7.07 -6.20 -8.22
C ALA A 245 7.29 -5.26 -7.01
N ALA A 246 6.43 -5.30 -5.99
CA ALA A 246 6.64 -4.54 -4.75
C ALA A 246 7.94 -4.94 -4.03
N ALA A 247 8.23 -6.25 -3.95
CA ALA A 247 9.44 -6.78 -3.35
C ALA A 247 10.71 -6.41 -4.14
N ALA A 248 10.60 -6.28 -5.46
CA ALA A 248 11.66 -5.78 -6.33
C ALA A 248 11.96 -4.28 -6.16
N LEU A 249 11.05 -3.53 -5.54
CA LEU A 249 11.25 -2.10 -5.22
C LEU A 249 11.82 -1.89 -3.82
N LYS A 250 11.30 -2.60 -2.80
CA LYS A 250 11.66 -2.34 -1.40
C LYS A 250 11.48 -3.56 -0.50
N LEU A 251 12.37 -3.72 0.48
CA LEU A 251 12.35 -4.85 1.42
C LEU A 251 11.05 -4.96 2.24
N PHE A 252 10.35 -3.85 2.47
CA PHE A 252 9.11 -3.85 3.27
C PHE A 252 7.96 -4.67 2.67
N ALA A 253 8.03 -5.00 1.38
CA ALA A 253 7.05 -5.87 0.73
C ALA A 253 7.27 -7.37 0.99
N TRP A 254 8.47 -7.80 1.37
CA TRP A 254 8.81 -9.21 1.57
C TRP A 254 7.99 -9.90 2.67
N PRO A 255 7.79 -9.28 3.86
CA PRO A 255 6.90 -9.85 4.87
C PRO A 255 5.47 -10.05 4.36
N ALA A 256 4.95 -9.11 3.58
CA ALA A 256 3.61 -9.24 2.99
C ALA A 256 3.53 -10.36 1.94
N ALA A 257 4.62 -10.59 1.18
CA ALA A 257 4.69 -11.72 0.27
C ALA A 257 4.54 -13.06 1.02
N VAL A 258 5.17 -13.20 2.19
CA VAL A 258 5.01 -14.39 3.04
C VAL A 258 3.57 -14.53 3.53
N VAL A 259 2.94 -13.46 4.00
CA VAL A 259 1.53 -13.49 4.47
C VAL A 259 0.58 -13.93 3.36
N ILE A 260 0.75 -13.40 2.14
CA ILE A 260 -0.07 -13.78 0.97
C ILE A 260 0.21 -15.23 0.54
N ALA A 261 1.45 -15.71 0.65
CA ALA A 261 1.77 -17.11 0.40
C ALA A 261 1.01 -18.05 1.35
N PHE A 262 0.97 -17.73 2.65
CA PHE A 262 0.21 -18.50 3.65
C PHE A 262 -1.30 -18.49 3.37
N LEU A 263 -1.86 -17.33 2.97
CA LEU A 263 -3.26 -17.24 2.55
C LEU A 263 -3.58 -18.20 1.40
N LEU A 264 -2.75 -18.21 0.35
CA LEU A 264 -2.99 -19.01 -0.84
C LEU A 264 -2.69 -20.51 -0.62
N TRP A 265 -1.68 -20.82 0.21
CA TRP A 265 -1.37 -22.20 0.60
C TRP A 265 -2.54 -22.83 1.36
N ARG A 266 -3.10 -22.15 2.35
CA ARG A 266 -4.25 -22.63 3.11
C ARG A 266 -5.47 -22.89 2.22
N ASN A 267 -5.79 -21.94 1.34
CA ASN A 267 -6.98 -22.04 0.49
C ASN A 267 -6.84 -23.12 -0.61
N GLY A 268 -5.62 -23.39 -1.07
CA GLY A 268 -5.34 -24.42 -2.08
C GLY A 268 -5.39 -25.86 -1.54
N GLY A 269 -5.25 -26.06 -0.22
CA GLY A 269 -5.22 -27.40 0.40
C GLY A 269 -6.56 -27.94 0.87
N LEU A 270 -7.61 -27.13 0.99
CA LEU A 270 -8.85 -27.47 1.69
C LEU A 270 -10.12 -27.49 0.82
N GLN A 271 -10.06 -27.10 -0.45
CA GLN A 271 -11.24 -27.13 -1.34
C GLN A 271 -11.06 -28.07 -2.54
N PRO A 272 -12.10 -28.85 -2.91
CA PRO A 272 -12.08 -29.60 -4.16
C PRO A 272 -11.95 -28.64 -5.34
N ARG A 273 -11.04 -28.95 -6.24
CA ARG A 273 -10.66 -28.16 -7.43
C ARG A 273 -11.89 -27.79 -8.27
N ARG A 274 -12.39 -26.57 -8.12
CA ARG A 274 -13.54 -26.07 -8.89
C ARG A 274 -13.15 -25.45 -10.26
N SER A 275 -11.88 -25.13 -10.50
CA SER A 275 -11.40 -24.70 -11.83
C SER A 275 -9.86 -24.74 -11.91
N PRO A 276 -9.27 -24.74 -13.13
CA PRO A 276 -7.81 -24.66 -13.34
C PRO A 276 -7.16 -23.36 -12.89
N GLN A 277 -7.95 -22.35 -12.53
CA GLN A 277 -7.50 -21.03 -12.06
C GLN A 277 -7.49 -20.89 -10.53
N THR A 278 -7.84 -21.96 -9.79
CA THR A 278 -7.90 -21.96 -8.33
C THR A 278 -6.55 -21.67 -7.69
N ALA A 279 -6.60 -21.09 -6.51
CA ALA A 279 -5.48 -20.69 -5.67
C ALA A 279 -4.34 -21.72 -5.71
N ASN A 280 -3.29 -21.42 -6.47
CA ASN A 280 -2.16 -22.30 -6.71
C ASN A 280 -0.89 -21.63 -6.18
N ALA A 281 -0.34 -22.18 -5.09
CA ALA A 281 0.91 -21.71 -4.51
C ALA A 281 2.07 -21.69 -5.53
N ARG A 282 2.11 -22.63 -6.47
CA ARG A 282 3.13 -22.67 -7.54
C ARG A 282 2.97 -21.47 -8.49
N GLY A 283 1.73 -21.16 -8.91
CA GLY A 283 1.47 -19.99 -9.74
C GLY A 283 1.84 -18.68 -9.03
N TYR A 284 1.56 -18.60 -7.74
CA TYR A 284 1.97 -17.44 -6.92
C TYR A 284 3.49 -17.29 -6.85
N LEU A 285 4.22 -18.38 -6.53
CA LEU A 285 5.68 -18.35 -6.46
C LEU A 285 6.32 -18.02 -7.81
N ALA A 286 5.78 -18.58 -8.91
CA ALA A 286 6.24 -18.24 -10.25
C ALA A 286 6.01 -16.76 -10.57
N GLY A 287 4.80 -16.23 -10.27
CA GLY A 287 4.50 -14.81 -10.43
C GLY A 287 5.43 -13.92 -9.61
N PHE A 288 5.69 -14.27 -8.34
CA PHE A 288 6.61 -13.55 -7.47
C PHE A 288 8.05 -13.55 -8.02
N ALA A 289 8.51 -14.70 -8.47
CA ALA A 289 9.89 -14.88 -8.95
C ALA A 289 10.19 -14.04 -10.21
N VAL A 290 9.21 -13.81 -11.08
CA VAL A 290 9.43 -13.09 -12.35
C VAL A 290 9.99 -11.69 -12.14
N PRO A 291 9.32 -10.74 -11.48
CA PRO A 291 9.86 -9.38 -11.31
C PRO A 291 11.08 -9.35 -10.40
N VAL A 292 11.14 -10.19 -9.36
CA VAL A 292 12.30 -10.27 -8.48
C VAL A 292 13.53 -10.76 -9.26
N ALA A 293 13.43 -11.86 -9.99
CA ALA A 293 14.54 -12.37 -10.79
C ALA A 293 14.94 -11.41 -11.91
N ALA A 294 13.97 -10.82 -12.61
CA ALA A 294 14.24 -9.88 -13.70
C ALA A 294 15.01 -8.65 -13.26
N THR A 295 14.82 -8.18 -12.03
CA THR A 295 15.50 -6.97 -11.52
C THR A 295 16.75 -7.32 -10.72
N MET A 296 16.73 -8.35 -9.89
CA MET A 296 17.83 -8.67 -8.99
C MET A 296 18.95 -9.46 -9.66
N LEU A 297 18.63 -10.47 -10.50
CA LEU A 297 19.67 -11.34 -11.06
C LEU A 297 20.69 -10.59 -11.94
N PRO A 298 20.28 -9.69 -12.85
CA PRO A 298 21.24 -8.92 -13.64
C PRO A 298 22.17 -8.07 -12.76
N VAL A 299 21.61 -7.38 -11.75
CA VAL A 299 22.38 -6.51 -10.86
C VAL A 299 23.32 -7.33 -9.97
N LEU A 300 22.86 -8.45 -9.41
CA LEU A 300 23.71 -9.34 -8.60
C LEU A 300 24.84 -9.99 -9.41
N ALA A 301 24.60 -10.25 -10.70
CA ALA A 301 25.62 -10.78 -11.60
C ALA A 301 26.73 -9.74 -11.91
N VAL A 302 26.36 -8.46 -11.95
CA VAL A 302 27.31 -7.35 -12.22
C VAL A 302 27.96 -6.83 -10.94
N ASP A 303 27.16 -6.65 -9.86
CA ASP A 303 27.59 -5.93 -8.66
C ASP A 303 26.90 -6.44 -7.37
N ALA A 304 27.17 -7.67 -7.01
CA ALA A 304 26.64 -8.24 -5.76
C ALA A 304 27.15 -7.50 -4.50
N ARG A 305 28.39 -6.94 -4.56
CA ARG A 305 28.97 -6.21 -3.44
C ARG A 305 28.25 -4.88 -3.22
N GLY A 306 28.01 -4.10 -4.29
CA GLY A 306 27.27 -2.85 -4.18
C GLY A 306 25.86 -3.06 -3.64
N PHE A 307 25.18 -4.13 -4.07
CA PHE A 307 23.88 -4.52 -3.49
C PHE A 307 24.01 -4.78 -2.00
N PHE A 308 24.98 -5.59 -1.55
CA PHE A 308 25.17 -5.90 -0.14
C PHE A 308 25.47 -4.65 0.70
N ASP A 309 26.41 -3.80 0.24
CA ASP A 309 26.83 -2.59 0.95
C ASP A 309 25.66 -1.59 1.13
N ASN A 310 24.82 -1.43 0.10
CA ASN A 310 23.74 -0.45 0.11
C ASN A 310 22.45 -0.97 0.77
N VAL A 311 22.03 -2.19 0.45
CA VAL A 311 20.72 -2.70 0.87
C VAL A 311 20.78 -3.40 2.22
N ILE A 312 21.88 -4.14 2.47
CA ILE A 312 22.00 -4.95 3.68
C ILE A 312 22.84 -4.23 4.74
N ALA A 313 24.10 -3.91 4.45
CA ALA A 313 25.02 -3.36 5.42
C ALA A 313 24.58 -1.98 5.91
N PHE A 314 24.18 -1.08 5.01
CA PHE A 314 23.64 0.23 5.38
C PHE A 314 22.37 0.12 6.22
N GLY A 315 21.44 -0.75 5.84
CA GLY A 315 20.21 -1.01 6.61
C GLY A 315 20.44 -1.55 8.01
N LEU A 316 21.55 -2.27 8.22
CA LEU A 316 22.01 -2.77 9.53
C LEU A 316 22.87 -1.76 10.31
N GLY A 317 23.09 -0.55 9.78
CA GLY A 317 23.88 0.48 10.44
C GLY A 317 25.38 0.42 10.19
N HIS A 318 25.85 -0.42 9.25
CA HIS A 318 27.25 -0.56 8.87
C HIS A 318 27.63 0.32 7.65
N GLY A 319 26.95 1.47 7.47
CA GLY A 319 27.27 2.44 6.44
C GLY A 319 28.38 3.40 6.83
N VAL A 320 28.97 4.10 5.83
CA VAL A 320 29.95 5.19 6.03
C VAL A 320 29.31 6.37 6.80
N VAL A 321 28.01 6.55 6.66
CA VAL A 321 27.21 7.56 7.37
C VAL A 321 26.01 6.89 8.04
N THR A 322 25.53 7.51 9.12
CA THR A 322 24.33 7.06 9.81
C THR A 322 23.06 7.35 8.97
N SER A 323 22.11 6.43 9.01
CA SER A 323 20.81 6.62 8.38
C SER A 323 20.07 7.85 8.94
N PRO A 324 19.46 8.70 8.10
CA PRO A 324 18.65 9.83 8.53
C PRO A 324 17.26 9.42 9.06
N ALA A 325 16.94 8.14 9.03
CA ALA A 325 15.67 7.60 9.54
C ALA A 325 15.70 7.54 11.08
N GLN A 326 15.47 8.67 11.74
CA GLN A 326 15.63 8.89 13.19
C GLN A 326 14.36 9.40 13.87
N SER A 327 13.19 8.97 13.39
CA SER A 327 11.94 9.34 14.07
C SER A 327 11.88 8.70 15.47
N PRO A 328 11.41 9.45 16.51
CA PRO A 328 11.42 8.98 17.89
C PRO A 328 10.32 7.95 18.18
N LEU A 329 10.37 6.83 17.45
CA LEU A 329 9.57 5.63 17.72
C LEU A 329 10.30 4.72 18.72
N PRO A 330 9.57 3.79 19.39
CA PRO A 330 10.13 3.02 20.52
C PRO A 330 11.46 2.32 20.20
N GLY A 331 11.60 1.66 19.04
CA GLY A 331 12.83 0.98 18.66
C GLY A 331 14.04 1.92 18.52
N PHE A 332 13.83 3.08 17.89
CA PHE A 332 14.87 4.13 17.82
C PHE A 332 15.21 4.68 19.19
N LEU A 333 14.22 4.97 20.04
CA LEU A 333 14.46 5.50 21.40
C LEU A 333 15.24 4.48 22.26
N ILE A 334 14.91 3.20 22.19
CA ILE A 334 15.64 2.13 22.86
C ILE A 334 17.08 2.08 22.33
N ALA A 335 17.27 2.02 21.01
CA ALA A 335 18.59 1.94 20.40
C ALA A 335 19.49 3.13 20.79
N ARG A 336 18.89 4.32 20.99
CA ARG A 336 19.66 5.57 21.22
C ARG A 336 19.89 5.88 22.70
N HIS A 337 18.96 5.53 23.60
CA HIS A 337 18.93 6.03 24.98
C HIS A 337 19.05 4.94 26.05
N VAL A 338 18.96 3.65 25.68
CA VAL A 338 19.08 2.54 26.63
C VAL A 338 20.48 1.93 26.56
N PRO A 339 21.14 1.59 27.67
CA PRO A 339 22.41 0.84 27.65
C PRO A 339 22.25 -0.46 26.86
N ALA A 340 23.17 -0.74 25.94
CA ALA A 340 23.10 -1.85 24.96
C ALA A 340 21.84 -1.83 24.08
N GLY A 341 21.23 -0.65 23.91
CA GLY A 341 20.00 -0.49 23.12
C GLY A 341 20.14 -0.82 21.65
N ASP A 342 21.36 -0.68 21.10
CA ASP A 342 21.77 -1.09 19.77
C ASP A 342 21.67 -2.60 19.54
N LEU A 343 21.75 -3.41 20.59
CA LEU A 343 21.49 -4.86 20.57
C LEU A 343 20.03 -5.20 20.95
N ILE A 344 19.48 -4.46 21.93
CA ILE A 344 18.13 -4.72 22.46
C ILE A 344 17.05 -4.45 21.39
N ALA A 345 17.11 -3.34 20.66
CA ALA A 345 16.09 -2.99 19.67
C ALA A 345 16.03 -4.02 18.52
N PRO A 346 17.16 -4.44 17.87
CA PRO A 346 17.13 -5.52 16.90
C PRO A 346 16.65 -6.87 17.48
N ALA A 347 17.02 -7.19 18.74
CA ALA A 347 16.56 -8.40 19.41
C ALA A 347 15.04 -8.41 19.61
N LEU A 348 14.45 -7.29 20.03
CA LEU A 348 12.99 -7.13 20.15
C LEU A 348 12.31 -7.25 18.80
N LEU A 349 12.87 -6.64 17.75
CA LEU A 349 12.37 -6.77 16.38
C LEU A 349 12.40 -8.23 15.91
N GLY A 350 13.53 -8.94 16.15
CA GLY A 350 13.66 -10.36 15.84
C GLY A 350 12.65 -11.23 16.61
N LEU A 351 12.47 -10.96 17.92
CA LEU A 351 11.47 -11.65 18.73
C LEU A 351 10.05 -11.41 18.18
N ALA A 352 9.69 -10.16 17.86
CA ALA A 352 8.40 -9.85 17.26
C ALA A 352 8.20 -10.59 15.93
N ALA A 353 9.23 -10.65 15.08
CA ALA A 353 9.20 -11.39 13.82
C ALA A 353 8.97 -12.89 14.05
N LEU A 354 9.63 -13.51 15.05
CA LEU A 354 9.44 -14.92 15.41
C LEU A 354 8.03 -15.18 15.94
N VAL A 355 7.50 -14.31 16.80
CA VAL A 355 6.14 -14.41 17.33
C VAL A 355 5.13 -14.31 16.19
N ILE A 356 5.29 -13.34 15.29
CA ILE A 356 4.41 -13.16 14.13
C ILE A 356 4.49 -14.39 13.21
N ALA A 357 5.68 -14.92 12.95
CA ALA A 357 5.86 -16.13 12.14
C ALA A 357 5.20 -17.36 12.78
N GLY A 358 5.36 -17.57 14.10
CA GLY A 358 4.69 -18.64 14.83
C GLY A 358 3.16 -18.52 14.82
N LEU A 359 2.65 -17.31 14.99
CA LEU A 359 1.22 -17.03 14.87
C LEU A 359 0.71 -17.24 13.45
N LEU A 360 1.45 -16.81 12.44
CA LEU A 360 1.11 -17.01 11.03
C LEU A 360 1.09 -18.50 10.66
N TRP A 361 2.01 -19.28 11.21
CA TRP A 361 2.04 -20.74 11.03
C TRP A 361 0.83 -21.43 11.65
N THR A 362 0.49 -21.07 12.89
CA THR A 362 -0.63 -21.71 13.64
C THR A 362 -2.00 -21.15 13.26
N ARG A 363 -2.07 -19.88 12.83
CA ARG A 363 -3.31 -19.15 12.51
C ARG A 363 -3.18 -18.39 11.20
N PRO A 364 -2.92 -19.07 10.07
CA PRO A 364 -2.77 -18.39 8.78
C PRO A 364 -4.04 -17.61 8.39
N PRO A 365 -3.90 -16.53 7.63
CA PRO A 365 -5.05 -15.74 7.19
C PRO A 365 -6.00 -16.60 6.34
N ALA A 366 -7.31 -16.49 6.61
CA ALA A 366 -8.33 -17.23 5.87
C ALA A 366 -8.84 -16.46 4.64
N THR A 367 -8.70 -15.14 4.64
CA THR A 367 -9.19 -14.24 3.58
C THR A 367 -8.16 -13.16 3.27
N ALA A 368 -8.27 -12.52 2.10
CA ALA A 368 -7.42 -11.38 1.76
C ALA A 368 -7.60 -10.20 2.75
N ALA A 369 -8.79 -10.04 3.33
CA ALA A 369 -9.02 -9.05 4.38
C ALA A 369 -8.20 -9.36 5.65
N THR A 370 -8.20 -10.61 6.12
CA THR A 370 -7.36 -11.00 7.27
C THR A 370 -5.88 -10.92 6.93
N ALA A 371 -5.46 -11.22 5.69
CA ALA A 371 -4.09 -11.03 5.24
C ALA A 371 -3.67 -9.54 5.27
N ALA A 372 -4.56 -8.62 4.87
CA ALA A 372 -4.31 -7.18 4.98
C ALA A 372 -4.06 -6.74 6.44
N LEU A 373 -4.83 -7.28 7.40
CA LEU A 373 -4.60 -7.01 8.84
C LEU A 373 -3.27 -7.59 9.33
N TRP A 374 -2.90 -8.81 8.90
CA TRP A 374 -1.60 -9.39 9.22
C TRP A 374 -0.45 -8.52 8.70
N CYS A 375 -0.54 -8.06 7.44
CA CYS A 375 0.47 -7.16 6.86
C CYS A 375 0.53 -5.84 7.63
N ALA A 376 -0.62 -5.21 7.93
CA ALA A 376 -0.68 -3.96 8.67
C ALA A 376 -0.09 -4.10 10.08
N ALA A 377 -0.46 -5.14 10.82
CA ALA A 377 0.04 -5.39 12.17
C ALA A 377 1.54 -5.72 12.17
N GLY A 378 2.00 -6.59 11.25
CA GLY A 378 3.41 -6.96 11.13
C GLY A 378 4.31 -5.79 10.79
N LEU A 379 3.91 -4.96 9.82
CA LEU A 379 4.66 -3.76 9.45
C LEU A 379 4.60 -2.69 10.56
N SER A 380 3.47 -2.54 11.25
CA SER A 380 3.40 -1.65 12.42
C SER A 380 4.40 -2.07 13.50
N ALA A 381 4.44 -3.36 13.84
CA ALA A 381 5.41 -3.89 14.81
C ALA A 381 6.85 -3.66 14.35
N ALA A 382 7.14 -3.90 13.06
CA ALA A 382 8.46 -3.66 12.50
C ALA A 382 8.86 -2.17 12.63
N PHE A 383 8.03 -1.25 12.16
CA PHE A 383 8.35 0.19 12.18
C PHE A 383 8.45 0.76 13.60
N LEU A 384 7.68 0.22 14.55
CA LEU A 384 7.77 0.61 15.95
C LEU A 384 9.04 0.09 16.63
N LEU A 385 9.57 -1.06 16.21
CA LEU A 385 10.70 -1.72 16.87
C LEU A 385 12.04 -1.56 16.12
N MET A 386 12.03 -1.11 14.86
CA MET A 386 13.27 -0.86 14.11
C MET A 386 14.12 0.22 14.79
N PRO A 387 15.44 -0.01 14.91
CA PRO A 387 16.39 0.97 15.48
C PRO A 387 16.55 2.23 14.60
N SER A 388 16.23 2.11 13.31
CA SER A 388 16.23 3.21 12.33
C SER A 388 14.89 3.23 11.64
N THR A 389 14.09 4.29 11.84
CA THR A 389 12.69 4.35 11.41
C THR A 389 12.25 5.78 11.12
N ARG A 390 11.20 5.93 10.30
CA ARG A 390 10.56 7.21 9.96
C ARG A 390 9.05 7.16 10.21
N PHE A 391 8.46 8.25 10.67
CA PHE A 391 7.00 8.39 10.77
C PHE A 391 6.30 8.16 9.42
N GLY A 392 6.96 8.52 8.32
CA GLY A 392 6.45 8.28 6.96
C GLY A 392 6.09 6.81 6.70
N TYR A 393 6.82 5.85 7.28
CA TYR A 393 6.53 4.42 7.10
C TYR A 393 5.16 3.99 7.64
N LEU A 394 4.53 4.78 8.52
CA LEU A 394 3.16 4.53 8.98
C LEU A 394 2.12 4.59 7.85
N LEU A 395 2.50 5.08 6.67
CA LEU A 395 1.66 5.01 5.48
C LEU A 395 1.28 3.56 5.12
N TYR A 396 2.19 2.58 5.30
CA TYR A 396 1.93 1.17 5.00
C TYR A 396 0.75 0.61 5.78
N PRO A 397 0.75 0.62 7.13
CA PRO A 397 -0.40 0.14 7.89
C PRO A 397 -1.67 0.98 7.62
N VAL A 398 -1.57 2.28 7.42
CA VAL A 398 -2.73 3.15 7.10
C VAL A 398 -3.38 2.72 5.80
N VAL A 399 -2.61 2.54 4.74
CA VAL A 399 -3.13 2.11 3.43
C VAL A 399 -3.70 0.70 3.52
N LEU A 400 -2.99 -0.24 4.15
CA LEU A 400 -3.45 -1.62 4.28
C LEU A 400 -4.74 -1.73 5.10
N LEU A 401 -4.90 -0.94 6.18
CA LEU A 401 -6.15 -0.83 6.93
C LEU A 401 -7.27 -0.18 6.11
N GLY A 402 -6.94 0.81 5.29
CA GLY A 402 -7.90 1.39 4.35
C GLY A 402 -8.42 0.37 3.35
N TRP A 403 -7.52 -0.45 2.77
CA TRP A 403 -7.89 -1.50 1.81
C TRP A 403 -8.51 -2.74 2.46
N TRP A 404 -8.28 -2.98 3.75
CA TRP A 404 -9.02 -4.00 4.51
C TRP A 404 -10.53 -3.80 4.43
N LEU A 405 -11.02 -2.55 4.44
CA LEU A 405 -12.45 -2.24 4.40
C LEU A 405 -13.16 -2.83 3.17
N PRO A 406 -12.75 -2.54 1.92
CA PRO A 406 -13.39 -3.13 0.74
C PRO A 406 -13.12 -4.63 0.59
N LEU A 407 -11.97 -5.14 1.04
CA LEU A 407 -11.69 -6.57 1.03
C LEU A 407 -12.63 -7.35 1.96
N ARG A 408 -12.92 -6.82 3.15
CA ARG A 408 -13.87 -7.40 4.11
C ARG A 408 -15.29 -7.35 3.56
N ASP A 409 -15.69 -6.23 2.98
CA ASP A 409 -17.02 -6.03 2.43
C ASP A 409 -17.29 -6.97 1.24
N ALA A 410 -16.29 -7.17 0.39
CA ALA A 410 -16.37 -8.12 -0.73
C ALA A 410 -16.53 -9.58 -0.26
N VAL A 411 -15.91 -9.97 0.86
CA VAL A 411 -16.12 -11.31 1.48
C VAL A 411 -17.55 -11.45 2.00
N ALA A 412 -18.08 -10.45 2.68
CA ALA A 412 -19.46 -10.48 3.21
C ALA A 412 -20.49 -10.61 2.09
N GLY A 413 -20.30 -9.89 0.97
CA GLY A 413 -21.17 -9.98 -0.21
C GLY A 413 -21.18 -11.37 -0.85
N THR A 414 -20.05 -12.09 -0.84
CA THR A 414 -19.96 -13.46 -1.37
C THR A 414 -20.75 -14.46 -0.51
N VAL A 415 -20.63 -14.35 0.81
CA VAL A 415 -21.34 -15.24 1.76
C VAL A 415 -22.86 -15.05 1.65
N THR A 416 -23.31 -13.80 1.57
CA THR A 416 -24.75 -13.49 1.41
C THR A 416 -25.28 -14.00 0.05
N GLY A 417 -24.52 -13.83 -1.03
CA GLY A 417 -24.89 -14.32 -2.37
C GLY A 417 -25.03 -15.84 -2.45
N THR A 418 -24.12 -16.59 -1.80
CA THR A 418 -24.19 -18.07 -1.74
C THR A 418 -25.36 -18.57 -0.90
N LEU A 419 -25.71 -17.88 0.19
CA LEU A 419 -26.89 -18.21 0.99
C LEU A 419 -28.19 -18.01 0.18
N PHE A 420 -28.33 -16.91 -0.55
CA PHE A 420 -29.50 -16.66 -1.41
C PHE A 420 -29.58 -17.64 -2.59
N GLN A 421 -28.45 -18.03 -3.18
CA GLN A 421 -28.43 -19.06 -4.23
C GLN A 421 -28.76 -20.44 -3.67
N GLY A 422 -28.34 -20.78 -2.46
CA GLY A 422 -28.70 -22.01 -1.77
C GLY A 422 -30.20 -22.08 -1.49
N LEU A 423 -30.78 -21.00 -0.98
CA LEU A 423 -32.23 -20.91 -0.72
C LEU A 423 -33.05 -20.97 -2.02
N ALA A 424 -32.60 -20.31 -3.10
CA ALA A 424 -33.27 -20.39 -4.39
C ALA A 424 -33.20 -21.79 -5.03
N GLN A 425 -32.13 -22.54 -4.84
CA GLN A 425 -31.99 -23.93 -5.27
C GLN A 425 -32.84 -24.88 -4.41
N GLU A 426 -32.99 -24.62 -3.11
CA GLU A 426 -33.92 -25.34 -2.26
C GLU A 426 -35.38 -25.10 -2.66
N ASP A 427 -35.76 -23.86 -2.99
CA ASP A 427 -37.10 -23.53 -3.49
C ASP A 427 -37.36 -24.18 -4.86
N GLU A 428 -36.40 -24.20 -5.80
CA GLU A 428 -36.56 -24.92 -7.09
C GLU A 428 -36.65 -26.44 -6.88
N ALA A 429 -35.88 -27.00 -5.95
CA ALA A 429 -35.95 -28.45 -5.65
C ALA A 429 -37.26 -28.85 -4.97
N VAL A 430 -37.85 -27.96 -4.15
CA VAL A 430 -39.21 -28.15 -3.57
C VAL A 430 -40.27 -28.06 -4.64
N ASP A 431 -40.21 -27.07 -5.56
CA ASP A 431 -41.13 -26.91 -6.69
C ASP A 431 -41.07 -28.12 -7.66
N ASP A 432 -39.90 -28.70 -7.89
CA ASP A 432 -39.77 -29.90 -8.74
C ASP A 432 -40.26 -31.17 -8.04
N LEU A 433 -40.10 -31.28 -6.73
CA LEU A 433 -40.69 -32.36 -5.92
C LEU A 433 -42.24 -32.27 -5.87
N GLU A 434 -42.78 -31.06 -5.78
CA GLU A 434 -44.26 -30.84 -5.85
C GLU A 434 -44.82 -31.21 -7.23
N LYS A 435 -44.08 -30.92 -8.31
CA LYS A 435 -44.47 -31.32 -9.68
C LYS A 435 -44.40 -32.84 -9.90
N GLU A 436 -43.39 -33.53 -9.33
CA GLU A 436 -43.24 -34.99 -9.46
C GLU A 436 -44.23 -35.77 -8.58
N THR A 437 -44.56 -35.24 -7.39
CA THR A 437 -45.38 -35.98 -6.42
C THR A 437 -46.85 -35.61 -6.43
N GLY A 438 -47.26 -34.50 -7.07
CA GLY A 438 -48.63 -34.04 -7.13
C GLY A 438 -49.25 -33.63 -5.78
N LEU A 439 -48.41 -33.50 -4.74
CA LEU A 439 -48.83 -33.13 -3.39
C LEU A 439 -48.72 -31.61 -3.25
N GLY A 440 -49.87 -30.96 -3.07
CA GLY A 440 -49.94 -29.50 -2.89
C GLY A 440 -49.31 -29.02 -1.57
N PRO A 441 -49.09 -27.70 -1.41
CA PRO A 441 -48.21 -27.08 -0.40
C PRO A 441 -48.55 -27.30 1.08
N SER A 442 -49.66 -27.96 1.42
CA SER A 442 -50.13 -28.12 2.80
C SER A 442 -49.53 -29.26 3.58
N LEU A 443 -48.78 -30.20 3.00
CA LEU A 443 -48.30 -31.39 3.68
C LEU A 443 -46.75 -31.40 3.87
N ALA A 444 -45.99 -30.57 3.16
CA ALA A 444 -44.52 -30.52 3.29
C ALA A 444 -44.03 -29.80 4.56
N VAL A 445 -44.84 -28.95 5.18
CA VAL A 445 -44.44 -28.11 6.34
C VAL A 445 -44.59 -28.82 7.67
N GLU A 446 -45.32 -29.95 7.77
CA GLU A 446 -45.48 -30.67 9.04
C GLU A 446 -44.35 -31.63 9.42
N TRP A 447 -43.40 -31.91 8.52
CA TRP A 447 -42.30 -32.84 8.82
C TRP A 447 -41.03 -32.17 9.30
N TRP A 448 -40.99 -30.80 9.36
CA TRP A 448 -39.81 -30.02 9.79
C TRP A 448 -40.10 -29.08 10.99
N ARG A 449 -41.08 -29.43 11.83
CA ARG A 449 -41.24 -28.82 13.16
C ARG A 449 -40.89 -29.80 14.28
#